data_6b6cf92af4c93781f9ef888bd050bb9a
#
_entry.id   6b6cf92af4c93781f9ef888bd050bb9a
#
_cell.length_a   1.000
_cell.length_b   1.000
_cell.length_c   1.000
_cell.angle_alpha   90.00
_cell.angle_beta   90.00
_cell.angle_gamma   90.00
#
_symmetry.space_group_name_H-M   'P 1'
#
loop_
_entity.id
_entity.type
_entity.pdbx_description
1 polymer ?
#
loop_
_entity_poly.entity_id
_entity_poly.type
_entity_poly.pdbx_seq_one_letter_code
_entity_poly.pdbx_strand_id
1 'polypeptide(L)'
;ERVRYSFFRSGSEKLPDVDYPPFYPEPVLAKLNAARSLLQDSFYDKWLKKKADDIEAGVKLLTSCGKRDFFKYSADIYGLPSDTLHDQMTTPLELATKFESVINAYYSSPVKKLKHKYISSDDIRQRIEEKVNTIFGTQSPKVIIVDALSANATASSKVIKIRKNSTFTEKDVDQLLNHEALVHVATSLNGRNQNTMKILGGNYGAITKTQEGLAVFSEFITGSIDVERMYRLSDRVLAIQMAIDGASFIDVYRFFLKRTDVKTQAFENARRVFRGGVLEGGAP
;
A
#
# COMPACT_ATOMS: atom_id res chain seq x y z
N GLU A 1 0.45 11.89 14.43
CA GLU A 1 0.96 11.74 15.82
C GLU A 1 -0.10 12.10 16.87
N ARG A 2 -0.80 13.24 16.75
CA ARG A 2 -1.86 13.67 17.69
C ARG A 2 -2.94 12.58 17.88
N VAL A 3 -3.47 12.01 16.82
CA VAL A 3 -4.50 10.95 16.85
C VAL A 3 -4.00 9.72 17.57
N ARG A 4 -2.78 9.28 17.26
CA ARG A 4 -2.14 8.12 17.89
C ARG A 4 -1.90 8.34 19.39
N TYR A 5 -1.42 9.53 19.75
CA TYR A 5 -1.20 9.90 21.15
C TYR A 5 -2.51 9.90 21.94
N SER A 6 -3.58 10.50 21.39
CA SER A 6 -4.91 10.50 22.00
C SER A 6 -5.46 9.09 22.20
N PHE A 7 -5.30 8.22 21.19
CA PHE A 7 -5.71 6.82 21.26
C PHE A 7 -5.01 6.07 22.41
N PHE A 8 -3.69 6.19 22.53
CA PHE A 8 -2.96 5.52 23.62
C PHE A 8 -3.25 6.11 24.99
N ARG A 9 -3.49 7.42 25.08
CA ARG A 9 -3.88 8.08 26.32
C ARG A 9 -5.26 7.62 26.83
N SER A 10 -6.16 7.23 25.95
CA SER A 10 -7.47 6.64 26.30
C SER A 10 -7.40 5.18 26.76
N GLY A 11 -6.21 4.60 26.90
CA GLY A 11 -6.04 3.17 27.17
C GLY A 11 -6.29 2.28 25.96
N SER A 12 -6.38 2.84 24.75
CA SER A 12 -6.73 2.16 23.50
C SER A 12 -8.14 1.55 23.51
N GLU A 13 -9.06 2.17 24.26
CA GLU A 13 -10.46 1.73 24.40
C GLU A 13 -11.46 2.60 23.67
N LYS A 14 -11.03 3.78 23.20
CA LYS A 14 -11.86 4.71 22.41
C LYS A 14 -11.41 4.75 20.98
N LEU A 15 -12.36 4.82 20.05
CA LEU A 15 -12.05 5.02 18.65
C LEU A 15 -11.21 6.29 18.46
N PRO A 16 -10.22 6.26 17.55
CA PRO A 16 -9.47 7.47 17.22
C PRO A 16 -10.39 8.54 16.66
N ASP A 17 -10.20 9.78 17.09
CA ASP A 17 -10.84 10.94 16.49
C ASP A 17 -10.02 11.35 15.24
N VAL A 18 -10.57 11.09 14.06
CA VAL A 18 -9.92 11.33 12.78
C VAL A 18 -10.65 12.43 12.03
N ASP A 19 -9.94 13.51 11.79
CA ASP A 19 -10.39 14.60 10.93
C ASP A 19 -9.76 14.45 9.54
N TYR A 20 -10.59 14.46 8.51
CA TYR A 20 -10.15 14.39 7.11
C TYR A 20 -10.13 15.81 6.53
N PRO A 21 -8.98 16.23 5.93
CA PRO A 21 -8.94 17.54 5.29
C PRO A 21 -9.98 17.62 4.16
N PRO A 22 -10.64 18.76 3.99
CA PRO A 22 -11.63 18.93 2.93
C PRO A 22 -10.99 18.71 1.56
N PHE A 23 -11.67 17.97 0.70
CA PHE A 23 -11.29 17.77 -0.69
C PHE A 23 -12.32 18.44 -1.61
N TYR A 24 -11.84 19.30 -2.48
CA TYR A 24 -12.66 20.08 -3.43
C TYR A 24 -12.56 19.44 -4.81
N PRO A 25 -13.57 18.69 -5.27
CA PRO A 25 -13.52 17.92 -6.52
C PRO A 25 -13.69 18.77 -7.78
N GLU A 26 -14.30 19.97 -7.68
CA GLU A 26 -14.74 20.78 -8.81
C GLU A 26 -13.63 21.07 -9.84
N PRO A 27 -12.41 21.48 -9.44
CA PRO A 27 -11.36 21.78 -10.40
C PRO A 27 -10.89 20.54 -11.18
N VAL A 28 -10.92 19.37 -10.56
CA VAL A 28 -10.54 18.12 -11.20
C VAL A 28 -11.64 17.67 -12.15
N LEU A 29 -12.89 17.69 -11.71
CA LEU A 29 -14.05 17.30 -12.52
C LEU A 29 -14.22 18.23 -13.73
N ALA A 30 -14.01 19.54 -13.58
CA ALA A 30 -14.04 20.47 -14.70
C ALA A 30 -13.01 20.13 -15.79
N LYS A 31 -11.77 19.80 -15.37
CA LYS A 31 -10.72 19.36 -16.30
C LYS A 31 -11.05 18.03 -16.97
N LEU A 32 -11.61 17.07 -16.23
CA LEU A 32 -12.03 15.79 -16.80
C LEU A 32 -13.14 15.96 -17.82
N ASN A 33 -14.14 16.79 -17.53
CA ASN A 33 -15.23 17.07 -18.45
C ASN A 33 -14.73 17.79 -19.73
N ALA A 34 -13.83 18.77 -19.59
CA ALA A 34 -13.19 19.41 -20.71
C ALA A 34 -12.37 18.41 -21.56
N ALA A 35 -11.63 17.49 -20.93
CA ALA A 35 -10.91 16.46 -21.64
C ALA A 35 -11.85 15.48 -22.37
N ARG A 36 -12.95 15.06 -21.73
CA ARG A 36 -13.97 14.19 -22.34
C ARG A 36 -14.63 14.81 -23.56
N SER A 37 -14.88 16.13 -23.54
CA SER A 37 -15.50 16.83 -24.70
C SER A 37 -14.60 16.87 -25.95
N LEU A 38 -13.31 16.61 -25.80
CA LEU A 38 -12.36 16.55 -26.91
C LEU A 38 -12.25 15.14 -27.52
N LEU A 39 -12.80 14.11 -26.85
CA LEU A 39 -12.73 12.74 -27.31
C LEU A 39 -13.65 12.51 -28.49
N GLN A 40 -13.17 11.75 -29.47
CA GLN A 40 -13.91 11.22 -30.62
C GLN A 40 -14.19 9.72 -30.38
N ASP A 41 -14.23 8.91 -31.42
CA ASP A 41 -14.49 7.46 -31.30
C ASP A 41 -13.28 6.62 -31.77
N SER A 42 -12.06 7.10 -31.58
CA SER A 42 -10.86 6.34 -31.89
C SER A 42 -10.57 5.30 -30.80
N PHE A 43 -9.69 4.35 -31.11
CA PHE A 43 -9.18 3.39 -30.13
C PHE A 43 -8.54 4.09 -28.92
N TYR A 44 -7.78 5.15 -29.16
CA TYR A 44 -7.12 5.91 -28.08
C TYR A 44 -8.13 6.69 -27.24
N ASP A 45 -9.20 7.21 -27.85
CA ASP A 45 -10.23 7.95 -27.12
C ASP A 45 -10.99 7.02 -26.17
N LYS A 46 -11.30 5.78 -26.57
CA LYS A 46 -11.91 4.78 -25.69
C LYS A 46 -11.02 4.49 -24.47
N TRP A 47 -9.72 4.36 -24.70
CA TRP A 47 -8.76 4.18 -23.61
C TRP A 47 -8.66 5.42 -22.70
N LEU A 48 -8.60 6.63 -23.27
CA LEU A 48 -8.56 7.88 -22.51
C LEU A 48 -9.84 8.10 -21.70
N LYS A 49 -11.00 7.76 -22.26
CA LYS A 49 -12.29 7.79 -21.54
C LYS A 49 -12.23 6.91 -20.30
N LYS A 50 -11.76 5.67 -20.44
CA LYS A 50 -11.58 4.77 -19.29
C LYS A 50 -10.62 5.38 -18.25
N LYS A 51 -9.55 6.05 -18.66
CA LYS A 51 -8.65 6.72 -17.73
C LYS A 51 -9.30 7.91 -17.04
N ALA A 52 -10.15 8.66 -17.71
CA ALA A 52 -10.93 9.71 -17.06
C ALA A 52 -11.91 9.15 -16.03
N ASP A 53 -12.56 8.01 -16.34
CA ASP A 53 -13.45 7.33 -15.40
C ASP A 53 -12.70 6.78 -14.17
N ASP A 54 -11.50 6.23 -14.37
CA ASP A 54 -10.60 5.79 -13.28
C ASP A 54 -10.23 6.97 -12.34
N ILE A 55 -9.94 8.14 -12.91
CA ILE A 55 -9.62 9.34 -12.11
C ILE A 55 -10.86 9.85 -11.37
N GLU A 56 -12.02 9.85 -12.03
CA GLU A 56 -13.29 10.24 -11.38
C GLU A 56 -13.66 9.31 -10.23
N ALA A 57 -13.41 8.01 -10.36
CA ALA A 57 -13.58 7.06 -9.26
C ALA A 57 -12.68 7.43 -8.05
N GLY A 58 -11.44 7.83 -8.31
CA GLY A 58 -10.54 8.36 -7.28
C GLY A 58 -11.05 9.65 -6.62
N VAL A 59 -11.68 10.55 -7.39
CA VAL A 59 -12.32 11.76 -6.87
C VAL A 59 -13.49 11.39 -5.94
N LYS A 60 -14.35 10.44 -6.35
CA LYS A 60 -15.47 9.94 -5.54
C LYS A 60 -14.99 9.31 -4.24
N LEU A 61 -13.89 8.54 -4.30
CA LEU A 61 -13.26 7.97 -3.11
C LEU A 61 -12.83 9.07 -2.13
N LEU A 62 -12.10 10.08 -2.59
CA LEU A 62 -11.60 11.16 -1.74
C LEU A 62 -12.71 12.03 -1.14
N THR A 63 -13.78 12.28 -1.87
CA THR A 63 -14.95 13.04 -1.36
C THR A 63 -15.79 12.28 -0.36
N SER A 64 -15.62 10.96 -0.29
CA SER A 64 -16.34 10.08 0.63
C SER A 64 -15.56 9.70 1.89
N CYS A 65 -14.36 10.28 2.11
CA CYS A 65 -13.58 10.03 3.32
C CYS A 65 -14.40 10.28 4.60
N GLY A 66 -14.36 9.35 5.55
CA GLY A 66 -15.15 9.37 6.78
C GLY A 66 -16.61 8.97 6.63
N LYS A 67 -17.05 8.54 5.44
CA LYS A 67 -18.41 8.09 5.15
C LYS A 67 -18.44 6.63 4.70
N ARG A 68 -19.59 5.97 4.85
CA ARG A 68 -19.76 4.56 4.41
C ARG A 68 -19.53 4.37 2.90
N ASP A 69 -19.79 5.37 2.08
CA ASP A 69 -19.55 5.34 0.64
C ASP A 69 -18.07 5.18 0.27
N PHE A 70 -17.15 5.54 1.18
CA PHE A 70 -15.72 5.32 0.96
C PHE A 70 -15.42 3.86 0.67
N PHE A 71 -16.00 2.94 1.43
CA PHE A 71 -15.81 1.51 1.24
C PHE A 71 -16.24 1.05 -0.16
N LYS A 72 -17.40 1.51 -0.64
CA LYS A 72 -17.90 1.19 -1.98
C LYS A 72 -16.88 1.59 -3.06
N TYR A 73 -16.43 2.84 -3.05
CA TYR A 73 -15.47 3.32 -4.05
C TYR A 73 -14.07 2.70 -3.87
N SER A 74 -13.69 2.35 -2.65
CA SER A 74 -12.46 1.61 -2.37
C SER A 74 -12.53 0.20 -2.96
N ALA A 75 -13.64 -0.51 -2.77
CA ALA A 75 -13.87 -1.84 -3.34
C ALA A 75 -13.84 -1.81 -4.88
N ASP A 76 -14.51 -0.82 -5.49
CA ASP A 76 -14.52 -0.65 -6.95
C ASP A 76 -13.10 -0.45 -7.55
N ILE A 77 -12.23 0.28 -6.83
CA ILE A 77 -10.87 0.59 -7.32
C ILE A 77 -9.87 -0.53 -6.99
N TYR A 78 -9.91 -1.07 -5.78
CA TYR A 78 -8.88 -1.97 -5.27
C TYR A 78 -9.32 -3.43 -5.19
N GLY A 79 -10.62 -3.71 -5.27
CA GLY A 79 -11.21 -5.03 -5.08
C GLY A 79 -11.39 -5.39 -3.61
N LEU A 80 -11.92 -6.59 -3.38
CA LEU A 80 -12.22 -7.15 -2.06
C LEU A 80 -11.36 -8.39 -1.78
N PRO A 81 -11.12 -8.74 -0.51
CA PRO A 81 -10.50 -10.01 -0.15
C PRO A 81 -11.26 -11.25 -0.67
N SER A 82 -12.55 -11.12 -0.88
CA SER A 82 -13.45 -12.17 -1.39
C SER A 82 -13.57 -12.23 -2.92
N ASP A 83 -12.95 -11.31 -3.65
CA ASP A 83 -12.97 -11.35 -5.11
C ASP A 83 -12.19 -12.55 -5.63
N THR A 84 -12.69 -13.20 -6.67
CA THR A 84 -11.98 -14.30 -7.31
C THR A 84 -10.77 -13.80 -8.12
N LEU A 85 -9.68 -14.54 -8.07
CA LEU A 85 -8.50 -14.32 -8.88
C LEU A 85 -8.73 -14.77 -10.33
N HIS A 86 -7.72 -14.64 -11.18
CA HIS A 86 -7.80 -15.02 -12.60
C HIS A 86 -8.13 -16.51 -12.84
N ASP A 87 -7.82 -17.37 -11.88
CA ASP A 87 -8.22 -18.80 -11.90
C ASP A 87 -9.71 -19.03 -11.70
N GLN A 88 -10.48 -17.97 -11.37
CA GLN A 88 -11.91 -17.97 -11.07
C GLN A 88 -12.32 -18.92 -9.93
N MET A 89 -11.38 -19.37 -9.12
CA MET A 89 -11.59 -20.34 -8.05
C MET A 89 -11.05 -19.87 -6.70
N THR A 90 -9.90 -19.22 -6.72
CA THR A 90 -9.17 -18.82 -5.50
C THR A 90 -9.45 -17.35 -5.17
N THR A 91 -9.55 -17.03 -3.88
CA THR A 91 -9.66 -15.65 -3.40
C THR A 91 -8.41 -15.22 -2.63
N PRO A 92 -8.09 -13.91 -2.56
CA PRO A 92 -7.05 -13.41 -1.66
C PRO A 92 -7.25 -13.86 -0.21
N LEU A 93 -8.49 -13.94 0.27
CA LEU A 93 -8.83 -14.38 1.63
C LEU A 93 -8.45 -15.85 1.87
N GLU A 94 -8.78 -16.74 0.93
CA GLU A 94 -8.40 -18.16 1.03
C GLU A 94 -6.87 -18.33 1.01
N LEU A 95 -6.17 -17.57 0.17
CA LEU A 95 -4.70 -17.60 0.14
C LEU A 95 -4.10 -17.11 1.47
N ALA A 96 -4.61 -16.00 2.00
CA ALA A 96 -4.15 -15.46 3.28
C ALA A 96 -4.38 -16.46 4.44
N THR A 97 -5.51 -17.12 4.46
CA THR A 97 -5.83 -18.15 5.47
C THR A 97 -4.90 -19.37 5.34
N LYS A 98 -4.62 -19.82 4.11
CA LYS A 98 -3.67 -20.92 3.87
C LYS A 98 -2.25 -20.52 4.29
N PHE A 99 -1.79 -19.32 3.96
CA PHE A 99 -0.49 -18.82 4.40
C PHE A 99 -0.40 -18.68 5.91
N GLU A 100 -1.43 -18.17 6.58
CA GLU A 100 -1.46 -18.10 8.05
C GLU A 100 -1.29 -19.49 8.67
N SER A 101 -1.99 -20.49 8.16
CA SER A 101 -1.88 -21.89 8.62
C SER A 101 -0.46 -22.44 8.46
N VAL A 102 0.16 -22.26 7.29
CA VAL A 102 1.54 -22.72 7.00
C VAL A 102 2.56 -21.99 7.89
N ILE A 103 2.38 -20.69 8.07
CA ILE A 103 3.30 -19.87 8.87
C ILE A 103 3.19 -20.22 10.36
N ASN A 104 1.98 -20.45 10.87
CA ASN A 104 1.78 -20.89 12.24
C ASN A 104 2.42 -22.26 12.49
N ALA A 105 2.33 -23.19 11.54
CA ALA A 105 3.04 -24.47 11.60
C ALA A 105 4.56 -24.27 11.60
N TYR A 106 5.09 -23.36 10.78
CA TYR A 106 6.52 -23.02 10.76
C TYR A 106 7.00 -22.47 12.10
N TYR A 107 6.27 -21.52 12.71
CA TYR A 107 6.65 -20.95 14.01
C TYR A 107 6.49 -21.90 15.18
N SER A 108 5.62 -22.90 15.07
CA SER A 108 5.44 -23.96 16.07
C SER A 108 6.49 -25.09 15.94
N SER A 109 7.22 -25.12 14.83
CA SER A 109 8.27 -26.11 14.59
C SER A 109 9.51 -25.84 15.45
N PRO A 110 10.22 -26.88 15.93
CA PRO A 110 11.48 -26.74 16.66
C PRO A 110 12.66 -26.26 15.78
N VAL A 111 12.42 -26.00 14.50
CA VAL A 111 13.43 -25.47 13.59
C VAL A 111 13.94 -24.12 14.11
N LYS A 112 15.26 -24.02 14.28
CA LYS A 112 15.90 -22.78 14.76
C LYS A 112 15.49 -21.60 13.89
N LYS A 113 14.81 -20.60 14.47
CA LYS A 113 14.54 -19.33 13.83
C LYS A 113 15.87 -18.70 13.42
N LEU A 114 15.99 -18.33 12.16
CA LEU A 114 17.15 -17.60 11.67
C LEU A 114 17.26 -16.29 12.46
N LYS A 115 18.42 -16.06 13.07
CA LYS A 115 18.69 -14.75 13.70
C LYS A 115 18.90 -13.74 12.59
N HIS A 116 17.99 -12.80 12.46
CA HIS A 116 18.17 -11.69 11.52
C HIS A 116 19.24 -10.73 12.04
N LYS A 117 20.14 -10.34 11.18
CA LYS A 117 21.04 -9.22 11.41
C LYS A 117 20.27 -7.94 11.05
N TYR A 118 20.06 -7.10 12.05
CA TYR A 118 19.35 -5.84 11.86
C TYR A 118 20.33 -4.74 11.42
N ILE A 119 19.86 -3.88 10.51
CA ILE A 119 20.55 -2.70 10.02
C ILE A 119 19.71 -1.45 10.27
N SER A 120 20.36 -0.31 10.35
CA SER A 120 19.72 0.98 10.63
C SER A 120 19.05 1.56 9.37
N SER A 121 18.23 2.60 9.58
CA SER A 121 17.67 3.39 8.48
C SER A 121 18.74 4.09 7.65
N ASP A 122 19.86 4.46 8.24
CA ASP A 122 20.99 5.07 7.53
C ASP A 122 21.73 4.06 6.66
N ASP A 123 21.99 2.86 7.18
CA ASP A 123 22.66 1.78 6.44
C ASP A 123 21.82 1.36 5.22
N ILE A 124 20.51 1.15 5.40
CA ILE A 124 19.66 0.74 4.27
C ILE A 124 19.52 1.87 3.23
N ARG A 125 19.45 3.15 3.68
CA ARG A 125 19.46 4.31 2.79
C ARG A 125 20.68 4.30 1.89
N GLN A 126 21.87 4.17 2.48
CA GLN A 126 23.13 4.18 1.74
C GLN A 126 23.17 3.04 0.70
N ARG A 127 22.85 1.81 1.11
CA ARG A 127 22.88 0.64 0.23
C ARG A 127 21.88 0.74 -0.93
N ILE A 128 20.67 1.27 -0.68
CA ILE A 128 19.69 1.49 -1.74
C ILE A 128 20.18 2.60 -2.67
N GLU A 129 20.74 3.70 -2.14
CA GLU A 129 21.26 4.81 -2.93
C GLU A 129 22.38 4.36 -3.89
N GLU A 130 23.33 3.56 -3.41
CA GLU A 130 24.38 2.98 -4.25
C GLU A 130 23.82 2.13 -5.39
N LYS A 131 22.85 1.25 -5.07
CA LYS A 131 22.23 0.36 -6.07
C LYS A 131 21.40 1.15 -7.10
N VAL A 132 20.58 2.11 -6.68
CA VAL A 132 19.75 2.89 -7.62
C VAL A 132 20.62 3.79 -8.50
N ASN A 133 21.73 4.34 -7.98
CA ASN A 133 22.68 5.12 -8.76
C ASN A 133 23.33 4.27 -9.87
N THR A 134 23.67 3.04 -9.56
CA THR A 134 24.21 2.10 -10.55
C THR A 134 23.18 1.76 -11.63
N ILE A 135 21.91 1.58 -11.26
CA ILE A 135 20.84 1.15 -12.17
C ILE A 135 20.31 2.28 -13.03
N PHE A 136 20.02 3.44 -12.43
CA PHE A 136 19.32 4.55 -13.10
C PHE A 136 20.25 5.69 -13.54
N GLY A 137 21.51 5.71 -13.12
CA GLY A 137 22.48 6.71 -13.49
C GLY A 137 22.00 8.14 -13.20
N THR A 138 21.95 8.99 -14.21
CA THR A 138 21.50 10.39 -14.08
C THR A 138 20.01 10.56 -13.74
N GLN A 139 19.20 9.52 -13.88
CA GLN A 139 17.77 9.51 -13.57
C GLN A 139 17.48 8.91 -12.18
N SER A 140 18.50 8.64 -11.38
CA SER A 140 18.36 8.06 -10.04
C SER A 140 17.43 8.87 -9.15
N PRO A 141 16.50 8.22 -8.44
CA PRO A 141 15.74 8.87 -7.39
C PRO A 141 16.64 9.21 -6.20
N LYS A 142 16.38 10.32 -5.53
CA LYS A 142 17.02 10.62 -4.25
C LYS A 142 16.51 9.65 -3.18
N VAL A 143 17.40 9.13 -2.33
CA VAL A 143 17.02 8.30 -1.18
C VAL A 143 17.14 9.12 0.09
N ILE A 144 16.03 9.37 0.77
CA ILE A 144 15.98 10.24 1.96
C ILE A 144 15.32 9.55 3.15
N ILE A 145 15.76 9.92 4.34
CA ILE A 145 15.13 9.52 5.60
C ILE A 145 14.11 10.57 6.01
N VAL A 146 12.95 10.13 6.45
CA VAL A 146 11.85 10.98 6.90
C VAL A 146 11.32 10.52 8.26
N ASP A 147 10.95 11.47 9.14
CA ASP A 147 10.47 11.17 10.49
C ASP A 147 9.06 10.54 10.47
N ALA A 148 8.17 11.05 9.62
CA ALA A 148 6.78 10.64 9.56
C ALA A 148 6.47 9.89 8.27
N LEU A 149 6.45 8.55 8.34
CA LEU A 149 6.04 7.67 7.25
C LEU A 149 5.24 6.49 7.82
N SER A 150 4.07 6.20 7.26
CA SER A 150 3.25 5.08 7.70
C SER A 150 3.77 3.71 7.24
N ALA A 151 4.57 3.68 6.19
CA ALA A 151 5.31 2.51 5.70
C ALA A 151 6.77 2.58 6.16
N ASN A 152 7.50 1.48 6.01
CA ASN A 152 8.96 1.50 6.21
C ASN A 152 9.68 2.23 5.09
N ALA A 153 9.17 2.12 3.86
CA ALA A 153 9.61 2.89 2.71
C ALA A 153 8.42 3.23 1.79
N THR A 154 8.61 4.20 0.92
CA THR A 154 7.72 4.54 -0.21
C THR A 154 8.54 5.15 -1.32
N ALA A 155 8.12 4.94 -2.57
CA ALA A 155 8.82 5.48 -3.73
C ALA A 155 7.94 6.34 -4.64
N SER A 156 8.60 7.26 -5.30
CA SER A 156 8.12 7.97 -6.48
C SER A 156 9.25 8.01 -7.50
N SER A 157 8.97 8.44 -8.72
CA SER A 157 10.02 8.56 -9.75
C SER A 157 11.23 9.43 -9.38
N LYS A 158 11.10 10.28 -8.37
CA LYS A 158 12.14 11.23 -7.98
C LYS A 158 12.74 10.96 -6.61
N VAL A 159 12.00 10.27 -5.74
CA VAL A 159 12.40 10.14 -4.32
C VAL A 159 11.93 8.79 -3.78
N ILE A 160 12.84 8.07 -3.13
CA ILE A 160 12.58 6.95 -2.24
C ILE A 160 12.70 7.49 -0.82
N LYS A 161 11.64 7.34 -0.02
CA LYS A 161 11.59 7.77 1.38
C LYS A 161 11.70 6.56 2.28
N ILE A 162 12.58 6.60 3.27
CA ILE A 162 12.78 5.58 4.29
C ILE A 162 12.39 6.16 5.64
N ARG A 163 11.62 5.42 6.42
CA ARG A 163 11.20 5.85 7.76
C ARG A 163 12.38 5.83 8.72
N LYS A 164 12.60 6.96 9.40
CA LYS A 164 13.60 7.10 10.47
C LYS A 164 13.26 6.15 11.64
N ASN A 165 14.29 5.72 12.34
CA ASN A 165 14.19 4.85 13.54
C ASN A 165 13.45 3.53 13.27
N SER A 166 13.45 3.04 12.03
CA SER A 166 13.03 1.69 11.69
C SER A 166 14.23 0.75 11.70
N THR A 167 13.97 -0.49 12.05
CA THR A 167 14.95 -1.57 11.91
C THR A 167 14.64 -2.36 10.66
N PHE A 168 15.68 -2.71 9.93
CA PHE A 168 15.61 -3.48 8.70
C PHE A 168 16.50 -4.71 8.82
N THR A 169 16.29 -5.68 7.96
CA THR A 169 17.16 -6.84 7.79
C THR A 169 17.99 -6.71 6.52
N GLU A 170 18.99 -7.56 6.36
CA GLU A 170 19.76 -7.62 5.09
C GLU A 170 18.83 -7.94 3.89
N LYS A 171 17.79 -8.75 4.09
CA LYS A 171 16.80 -9.05 3.05
C LYS A 171 15.94 -7.85 2.66
N ASP A 172 15.66 -6.94 3.59
CA ASP A 172 14.87 -5.74 3.28
C ASP A 172 15.56 -4.84 2.25
N VAL A 173 16.90 -4.89 2.13
CA VAL A 173 17.62 -4.14 1.09
C VAL A 173 17.19 -4.60 -0.30
N ASP A 174 17.22 -5.89 -0.56
CA ASP A 174 16.84 -6.44 -1.87
C ASP A 174 15.32 -6.37 -2.07
N GLN A 175 14.54 -6.58 -1.02
CA GLN A 175 13.08 -6.45 -1.06
C GLN A 175 12.66 -5.02 -1.43
N LEU A 176 13.21 -4.00 -0.77
CA LEU A 176 12.90 -2.60 -1.07
C LEU A 176 13.45 -2.16 -2.43
N LEU A 177 14.61 -2.65 -2.83
CA LEU A 177 15.14 -2.40 -4.17
C LEU A 177 14.20 -2.94 -5.24
N ASN A 178 13.81 -4.21 -5.14
CA ASN A 178 12.94 -4.87 -6.12
C ASN A 178 11.54 -4.22 -6.14
N HIS A 179 10.96 -3.93 -4.99
CA HIS A 179 9.62 -3.36 -4.86
C HIS A 179 9.58 -1.87 -5.25
N GLU A 180 10.34 -1.06 -4.54
CA GLU A 180 10.26 0.41 -4.65
C GLU A 180 10.99 0.94 -5.88
N ALA A 181 12.20 0.44 -6.14
CA ALA A 181 13.01 0.97 -7.23
C ALA A 181 12.70 0.29 -8.58
N LEU A 182 12.80 -1.04 -8.66
CA LEU A 182 12.70 -1.74 -9.93
C LEU A 182 11.27 -1.90 -10.45
N VAL A 183 10.26 -1.72 -9.59
CA VAL A 183 8.86 -1.66 -10.04
C VAL A 183 8.36 -0.22 -10.06
N HIS A 184 8.23 0.45 -8.93
CA HIS A 184 7.54 1.74 -8.89
C HIS A 184 8.33 2.87 -9.56
N VAL A 185 9.63 3.03 -9.22
CA VAL A 185 10.46 4.05 -9.86
C VAL A 185 10.65 3.75 -11.35
N ALA A 186 11.03 2.52 -11.71
CA ALA A 186 11.27 2.15 -13.10
C ALA A 186 10.03 2.32 -13.98
N THR A 187 8.86 1.89 -13.53
CA THR A 187 7.60 2.08 -14.27
C THR A 187 7.31 3.56 -14.50
N SER A 188 7.47 4.38 -13.45
CA SER A 188 7.22 5.81 -13.55
C SER A 188 8.22 6.51 -14.48
N LEU A 189 9.50 6.16 -14.43
CA LEU A 189 10.53 6.69 -15.33
C LEU A 189 10.28 6.26 -16.78
N ASN A 190 10.04 4.96 -17.02
CA ASN A 190 9.75 4.44 -18.35
C ASN A 190 8.53 5.12 -18.97
N GLY A 191 7.47 5.32 -18.21
CA GLY A 191 6.28 6.01 -18.69
C GLY A 191 6.55 7.50 -19.02
N ARG A 192 7.34 8.20 -18.20
CA ARG A 192 7.72 9.59 -18.43
C ARG A 192 8.67 9.78 -19.62
N ASN A 193 9.50 8.79 -19.90
CA ASN A 193 10.42 8.80 -21.02
C ASN A 193 9.73 8.52 -22.37
N GLN A 194 8.43 8.19 -22.36
CA GLN A 194 7.67 8.08 -23.62
C GLN A 194 7.53 9.45 -24.30
N ASN A 195 7.82 9.51 -25.57
CA ASN A 195 7.78 10.78 -26.31
C ASN A 195 6.34 11.29 -26.52
N THR A 196 5.40 10.39 -26.76
CA THR A 196 4.03 10.71 -27.16
C THR A 196 3.00 10.54 -26.05
N MET A 197 3.19 9.56 -25.14
CA MET A 197 2.20 9.17 -24.14
C MET A 197 2.72 9.33 -22.70
N LYS A 198 3.07 10.54 -22.32
CA LYS A 198 3.60 10.86 -20.96
C LYS A 198 2.64 10.49 -19.82
N ILE A 199 1.35 10.34 -20.12
CA ILE A 199 0.34 9.85 -19.16
C ILE A 199 0.68 8.46 -18.58
N LEU A 200 1.46 7.65 -19.29
CA LEU A 200 1.92 6.34 -18.82
C LEU A 200 2.84 6.42 -17.60
N GLY A 201 3.47 7.56 -17.35
CA GLY A 201 4.28 7.82 -16.16
C GLY A 201 3.47 8.28 -14.94
N GLY A 202 2.15 8.43 -15.09
CA GLY A 202 1.24 8.80 -13.99
C GLY A 202 0.91 7.61 -13.09
N ASN A 203 0.67 7.90 -11.81
CA ASN A 203 0.15 6.92 -10.87
C ASN A 203 -1.31 7.28 -10.52
N TYR A 204 -2.24 6.37 -10.76
CA TYR A 204 -3.67 6.52 -10.47
C TYR A 204 -4.25 5.19 -9.99
N GLY A 205 -5.35 5.25 -9.25
CA GLY A 205 -5.93 4.11 -8.52
C GLY A 205 -6.03 2.82 -9.33
N ALA A 206 -6.48 2.90 -10.59
CA ALA A 206 -6.69 1.72 -11.44
C ALA A 206 -5.41 0.91 -11.78
N ILE A 207 -4.22 1.52 -11.71
CA ILE A 207 -2.96 0.80 -11.93
C ILE A 207 -2.30 0.33 -10.63
N THR A 208 -2.76 0.82 -9.48
CA THR A 208 -2.16 0.50 -8.19
C THR A 208 -2.19 -1.01 -7.93
N LYS A 209 -3.32 -1.67 -8.18
CA LYS A 209 -3.45 -3.13 -8.02
C LYS A 209 -2.39 -3.89 -8.83
N THR A 210 -2.19 -3.52 -10.09
CA THR A 210 -1.18 -4.14 -10.97
C THR A 210 0.24 -3.82 -10.49
N GLN A 211 0.51 -2.58 -10.09
CA GLN A 211 1.83 -2.15 -9.61
C GLN A 211 2.23 -2.87 -8.32
N GLU A 212 1.33 -2.93 -7.34
CA GLU A 212 1.60 -3.64 -6.09
C GLU A 212 1.73 -5.16 -6.32
N GLY A 213 0.89 -5.74 -7.18
CA GLY A 213 0.99 -7.16 -7.55
C GLY A 213 2.32 -7.48 -8.23
N LEU A 214 2.76 -6.64 -9.17
CA LEU A 214 4.06 -6.79 -9.83
C LEU A 214 5.22 -6.63 -8.84
N ALA A 215 5.11 -5.70 -7.89
CA ALA A 215 6.12 -5.50 -6.87
C ALA A 215 6.27 -6.71 -5.94
N VAL A 216 5.16 -7.27 -5.45
CA VAL A 216 5.20 -8.51 -4.64
C VAL A 216 5.68 -9.71 -5.47
N PHE A 217 5.29 -9.79 -6.75
CA PHE A 217 5.79 -10.84 -7.65
C PHE A 217 7.29 -10.71 -7.87
N SER A 218 7.84 -9.49 -8.01
CA SER A 218 9.28 -9.28 -8.13
C SER A 218 10.03 -9.71 -6.87
N GLU A 219 9.48 -9.44 -5.68
CA GLU A 219 10.03 -9.95 -4.42
C GLU A 219 10.08 -11.48 -4.41
N PHE A 220 9.04 -12.14 -4.94
CA PHE A 220 8.95 -13.60 -4.99
C PHE A 220 9.98 -14.23 -5.93
N ILE A 221 10.03 -13.78 -7.19
CA ILE A 221 10.92 -14.38 -8.20
C ILE A 221 12.42 -14.13 -7.93
N THR A 222 12.73 -13.05 -7.21
CA THR A 222 14.12 -12.73 -6.79
C THR A 222 14.51 -13.36 -5.46
N GLY A 223 13.59 -14.07 -4.79
CA GLY A 223 13.83 -14.67 -3.47
C GLY A 223 14.02 -13.63 -2.35
N SER A 224 13.64 -12.38 -2.58
CA SER A 224 13.74 -11.32 -1.56
C SER A 224 12.55 -11.28 -0.60
N ILE A 225 11.47 -12.01 -0.88
CA ILE A 225 10.37 -12.23 0.06
C ILE A 225 10.77 -13.24 1.12
N ASP A 226 10.38 -13.01 2.37
CA ASP A 226 10.55 -13.96 3.47
C ASP A 226 9.22 -14.34 4.13
N VAL A 227 9.28 -15.30 5.06
CA VAL A 227 8.09 -15.78 5.78
C VAL A 227 7.42 -14.65 6.58
N GLU A 228 8.20 -13.75 7.16
CA GLU A 228 7.67 -12.61 7.91
C GLU A 228 6.96 -11.61 7.00
N ARG A 229 7.48 -11.40 5.79
CA ARG A 229 6.83 -10.55 4.79
C ARG A 229 5.50 -11.18 4.33
N MET A 230 5.48 -12.47 4.07
CA MET A 230 4.26 -13.21 3.70
C MET A 230 3.22 -13.13 4.84
N TYR A 231 3.66 -13.27 6.10
CA TYR A 231 2.78 -13.14 7.25
C TYR A 231 2.14 -11.74 7.31
N ARG A 232 2.95 -10.67 7.15
CA ARG A 232 2.45 -9.29 7.09
C ARG A 232 1.45 -9.04 5.97
N LEU A 233 1.60 -9.70 4.82
CA LEU A 233 0.66 -9.60 3.69
C LEU A 233 -0.65 -10.31 4.02
N SER A 234 -0.59 -11.53 4.55
CA SER A 234 -1.75 -12.31 4.97
C SER A 234 -2.55 -11.58 6.06
N ASP A 235 -1.87 -11.07 7.09
CA ASP A 235 -2.49 -10.30 8.17
C ASP A 235 -3.28 -9.08 7.67
N ARG A 236 -2.81 -8.41 6.63
CA ARG A 236 -3.54 -7.28 6.05
C ARG A 236 -4.84 -7.72 5.39
N VAL A 237 -4.82 -8.81 4.64
CA VAL A 237 -6.01 -9.37 3.99
C VAL A 237 -7.03 -9.78 5.05
N LEU A 238 -6.60 -10.52 6.08
CA LEU A 238 -7.45 -10.96 7.18
C LEU A 238 -8.03 -9.77 7.95
N ALA A 239 -7.22 -8.76 8.25
CA ALA A 239 -7.67 -7.57 8.97
C ALA A 239 -8.68 -6.73 8.17
N ILE A 240 -8.52 -6.64 6.83
CA ILE A 240 -9.49 -5.99 5.96
C ILE A 240 -10.81 -6.77 5.98
N GLN A 241 -10.77 -8.10 5.88
CA GLN A 241 -11.98 -8.91 5.95
C GLN A 241 -12.68 -8.76 7.31
N MET A 242 -11.93 -8.80 8.41
CA MET A 242 -12.51 -8.55 9.74
C MET A 242 -13.25 -7.21 9.81
N ALA A 243 -12.66 -6.15 9.25
CA ALA A 243 -13.28 -4.82 9.25
C ALA A 243 -14.53 -4.77 8.36
N ILE A 244 -14.54 -5.48 7.23
CA ILE A 244 -15.72 -5.64 6.36
C ILE A 244 -16.83 -6.38 7.12
N ASP A 245 -16.49 -7.41 7.87
CA ASP A 245 -17.42 -8.22 8.68
C ASP A 245 -17.92 -7.49 9.94
N GLY A 246 -17.50 -6.24 10.16
CA GLY A 246 -18.00 -5.39 11.23
C GLY A 246 -17.04 -5.17 12.41
N ALA A 247 -15.81 -5.70 12.36
CA ALA A 247 -14.83 -5.40 13.39
C ALA A 247 -14.43 -3.93 13.37
N SER A 248 -14.42 -3.30 14.56
CA SER A 248 -14.03 -1.91 14.72
C SER A 248 -12.52 -1.71 14.60
N PHE A 249 -12.09 -0.45 14.50
CA PHE A 249 -10.66 -0.09 14.57
C PHE A 249 -9.97 -0.70 15.81
N ILE A 250 -10.65 -0.73 16.94
CA ILE A 250 -10.10 -1.29 18.19
C ILE A 250 -9.90 -2.80 18.06
N ASP A 251 -10.84 -3.51 17.45
CA ASP A 251 -10.73 -4.97 17.26
C ASP A 251 -9.58 -5.30 16.31
N VAL A 252 -9.47 -4.57 15.21
CA VAL A 252 -8.35 -4.71 14.26
C VAL A 252 -7.02 -4.29 14.89
N TYR A 253 -7.00 -3.26 15.72
CA TYR A 253 -5.81 -2.90 16.51
C TYR A 253 -5.38 -4.05 17.44
N ARG A 254 -6.33 -4.65 18.17
CA ARG A 254 -6.07 -5.80 19.05
C ARG A 254 -5.60 -7.04 18.28
N PHE A 255 -6.15 -7.26 17.09
CA PHE A 255 -5.68 -8.30 16.18
C PHE A 255 -4.18 -8.11 15.84
N PHE A 256 -3.78 -6.92 15.41
CA PHE A 256 -2.38 -6.65 15.12
C PHE A 256 -1.50 -6.65 16.38
N LEU A 257 -2.02 -6.23 17.54
CA LEU A 257 -1.27 -6.24 18.78
C LEU A 257 -0.89 -7.66 19.24
N LYS A 258 -1.69 -8.67 18.90
CA LYS A 258 -1.36 -10.08 19.13
C LYS A 258 -0.25 -10.59 18.20
N ARG A 259 0.06 -9.89 17.13
CA ARG A 259 1.03 -10.25 16.08
C ARG A 259 2.34 -9.45 16.14
N THR A 260 2.33 -8.37 16.91
CA THR A 260 3.53 -7.56 17.14
C THR A 260 3.51 -7.00 18.55
N ASP A 261 4.64 -7.06 19.25
CA ASP A 261 4.79 -6.49 20.59
C ASP A 261 4.87 -4.95 20.59
N VAL A 262 4.89 -4.34 19.39
CA VAL A 262 5.06 -2.90 19.20
C VAL A 262 3.70 -2.22 18.99
N LYS A 263 3.15 -1.61 20.06
CA LYS A 263 1.86 -0.92 20.06
C LYS A 263 1.70 0.10 18.91
N THR A 264 2.76 0.87 18.64
CA THR A 264 2.73 1.87 17.56
C THR A 264 2.63 1.22 16.18
N GLN A 265 3.23 0.07 15.97
CA GLN A 265 3.14 -0.68 14.72
C GLN A 265 1.73 -1.28 14.54
N ALA A 266 1.15 -1.84 15.61
CA ALA A 266 -0.22 -2.35 15.59
C ALA A 266 -1.23 -1.23 15.23
N PHE A 267 -1.06 -0.03 15.81
CA PHE A 267 -1.87 1.13 15.48
C PHE A 267 -1.74 1.55 14.01
N GLU A 268 -0.52 1.63 13.49
CA GLU A 268 -0.30 2.01 12.08
C GLU A 268 -0.85 0.96 11.11
N ASN A 269 -0.81 -0.32 11.46
CA ASN A 269 -1.41 -1.38 10.66
C ASN A 269 -2.95 -1.25 10.66
N ALA A 270 -3.59 -1.05 11.81
CA ALA A 270 -5.03 -0.80 11.90
C ALA A 270 -5.43 0.46 11.12
N ARG A 271 -4.67 1.55 11.25
CA ARG A 271 -4.90 2.80 10.51
C ARG A 271 -4.86 2.62 8.99
N ARG A 272 -4.11 1.65 8.50
CA ARG A 272 -4.07 1.33 7.06
C ARG A 272 -5.33 0.63 6.59
N VAL A 273 -5.94 -0.21 7.42
CA VAL A 273 -7.20 -0.88 7.12
C VAL A 273 -8.32 0.15 7.01
N PHE A 274 -8.38 1.10 7.94
CA PHE A 274 -9.42 2.14 8.00
C PHE A 274 -9.01 3.48 7.36
N ARG A 275 -8.25 3.44 6.29
CA ARG A 275 -7.75 4.66 5.62
C ARG A 275 -8.86 5.40 4.88
N GLY A 276 -9.62 6.22 5.57
CA GLY A 276 -10.71 7.02 5.02
C GLY A 276 -12.10 6.41 5.16
N GLY A 277 -12.19 5.20 5.72
CA GLY A 277 -13.44 4.51 5.99
C GLY A 277 -14.03 4.78 7.38
N VAL A 278 -15.03 3.97 7.74
CA VAL A 278 -15.77 4.07 8.98
C VAL A 278 -15.11 3.23 10.06
N LEU A 279 -14.67 3.86 11.16
CA LEU A 279 -13.87 3.21 12.20
C LEU A 279 -14.65 2.19 13.05
N GLU A 280 -15.99 2.23 13.01
CA GLU A 280 -16.90 1.31 13.69
C GLU A 280 -16.97 -0.07 13.01
N GLY A 281 -16.41 -0.19 11.81
CA GLY A 281 -16.46 -1.41 11.02
C GLY A 281 -17.65 -1.49 10.05
N GLY A 282 -17.65 -2.53 9.21
CA GLY A 282 -18.64 -2.76 8.17
C GLY A 282 -18.46 -1.90 6.90
N ALA A 283 -17.54 -0.93 6.93
CA ALA A 283 -17.21 -0.06 5.79
C ALA A 283 -15.81 0.57 5.98
N PRO A 284 -14.73 -0.24 6.02
CA PRO A 284 -13.37 0.24 6.28
C PRO A 284 -12.80 1.11 5.16
#